data_06ee54439d0e9c42b7277333b24e9d29
#
_entry.id   06ee54439d0e9c42b7277333b24e9d29
#
_cell.length_a   1.000
_cell.length_b   1.000
_cell.length_c   1.000
_cell.angle_alpha   90.00
_cell.angle_beta   90.00
_cell.angle_gamma   90.00
#
_symmetry.space_group_name_H-M   'P 1'
#
loop_
_entity.id
_entity.type
_entity.pdbx_description
1 polymer ?
#
loop_
_entity_poly.entity_id
_entity_poly.type
_entity_poly.pdbx_seq_one_letter_code
_entity_poly.pdbx_strand_id
1 'polypeptide(L)'
;MSRVNYTPFETPPATAQWGRTVTHDDYTKMLQGFQPQSMDDKWTIKADTPEDAQGNTVVHAYFGRQNYEEIALTIATGDPNKIECLDWATITKISWKVEHPGGTELTEKEAKERAISLCKGLLRCAMEEEEEEEEEEKEEEED
;
A
#
# COMPACT_ATOMS: atom_id res chain seq x y z
N MET A 1 27.82 0.19 12.76
CA MET A 1 26.76 0.60 12.05
C MET A 1 25.67 -0.38 12.00
N SER A 2 24.50 0.02 12.26
CA SER A 2 23.44 -0.92 12.29
C SER A 2 22.85 -1.07 10.93
N ARG A 3 22.34 -2.25 10.64
CA ARG A 3 21.76 -2.53 9.41
C ARG A 3 20.35 -2.89 9.63
N VAL A 4 19.45 -2.32 8.87
CA VAL A 4 18.03 -2.61 8.99
C VAL A 4 17.73 -3.79 8.10
N ASN A 5 17.13 -4.82 8.66
CA ASN A 5 16.75 -5.98 7.90
C ASN A 5 15.29 -5.93 7.61
N TYR A 6 14.92 -6.31 6.40
CA TYR A 6 13.53 -6.39 6.00
C TYR A 6 13.23 -7.83 5.65
N THR A 7 12.13 -8.36 6.14
CA THR A 7 11.74 -9.74 5.92
C THR A 7 10.58 -9.76 4.94
N PRO A 8 10.82 -10.16 3.70
CA PRO A 8 9.75 -10.21 2.72
C PRO A 8 8.71 -11.23 3.10
N PHE A 9 7.62 -11.31 2.36
CA PHE A 9 6.59 -12.29 2.64
C PHE A 9 7.23 -13.67 2.74
N GLU A 10 6.99 -14.35 3.86
CA GLU A 10 7.59 -15.64 4.04
C GLU A 10 6.82 -16.72 3.35
N THR A 11 5.55 -16.50 3.12
CA THR A 11 4.76 -17.41 2.32
C THR A 11 4.16 -16.59 1.22
N PRO A 12 3.70 -17.21 0.15
CA PRO A 12 3.13 -16.43 -0.94
C PRO A 12 1.98 -15.60 -0.44
N PRO A 13 1.98 -14.31 -0.75
CA PRO A 13 0.90 -13.45 -0.25
C PRO A 13 -0.35 -13.58 -1.09
N ALA A 14 -1.47 -13.15 -0.56
CA ALA A 14 -2.67 -13.01 -1.36
C ALA A 14 -2.47 -11.79 -2.24
N THR A 15 -3.04 -11.77 -3.41
CA THR A 15 -2.92 -10.64 -4.32
C THR A 15 -4.25 -10.34 -4.95
N ALA A 16 -4.45 -9.11 -5.36
CA ALA A 16 -5.65 -8.69 -6.06
C ALA A 16 -5.32 -7.52 -6.93
N GLN A 17 -6.07 -7.33 -7.98
CA GLN A 17 -5.90 -6.17 -8.81
C GLN A 17 -6.63 -5.03 -8.16
N TRP A 18 -6.20 -3.81 -8.38
CA TRP A 18 -6.87 -2.70 -7.72
C TRP A 18 -7.30 -1.63 -8.70
N GLY A 19 -6.43 -1.06 -9.46
CA GLY A 19 -6.82 -0.01 -10.38
C GLY A 19 -7.06 1.33 -9.71
N ARG A 20 -6.53 1.56 -8.51
CA ARG A 20 -6.76 2.81 -7.83
C ARG A 20 -5.78 3.85 -8.30
N THR A 21 -6.26 5.02 -8.71
CA THR A 21 -5.37 6.05 -9.21
C THR A 21 -4.93 6.96 -8.08
N VAL A 22 -3.76 7.58 -8.22
CA VAL A 22 -3.25 8.51 -7.24
C VAL A 22 -2.61 9.67 -7.98
N THR A 23 -2.47 10.79 -7.30
CA THR A 23 -1.87 11.95 -7.92
C THR A 23 -0.36 11.83 -7.87
N HIS A 24 0.32 12.66 -8.64
CA HIS A 24 1.76 12.67 -8.65
C HIS A 24 2.27 13.07 -7.25
N ASP A 25 1.59 13.98 -6.57
CA ASP A 25 1.99 14.40 -5.26
C ASP A 25 1.93 13.23 -4.28
N ASP A 26 0.87 12.46 -4.31
CA ASP A 26 0.76 11.30 -3.43
C ASP A 26 1.81 10.26 -3.81
N TYR A 27 2.05 10.06 -5.09
CA TYR A 27 3.04 9.10 -5.52
C TYR A 27 4.42 9.51 -4.98
N THR A 28 4.74 10.80 -4.99
CA THR A 28 6.02 11.27 -4.48
C THR A 28 6.11 10.98 -2.98
N LYS A 29 5.03 11.13 -2.24
CA LYS A 29 5.05 10.83 -0.83
C LYS A 29 5.25 9.35 -0.60
N MET A 30 4.67 8.51 -1.45
CA MET A 30 4.87 7.08 -1.33
C MET A 30 6.33 6.72 -1.58
N LEU A 31 6.98 7.41 -2.51
CA LEU A 31 8.38 7.13 -2.77
C LEU A 31 9.25 7.54 -1.59
N GLN A 32 8.88 8.57 -0.87
CA GLN A 32 9.68 8.99 0.27
C GLN A 32 9.59 8.00 1.39
N GLY A 33 8.48 7.31 1.51
CA GLY A 33 8.35 6.29 2.52
C GLY A 33 8.25 6.84 3.92
N PHE A 34 8.39 5.97 4.89
CA PHE A 34 8.27 6.35 6.29
C PHE A 34 9.23 5.51 7.12
N GLN A 35 9.97 6.16 8.01
CA GLN A 35 10.87 5.49 8.91
C GLN A 35 10.41 5.76 10.32
N PRO A 36 10.44 4.77 11.22
CA PRO A 36 10.03 4.99 12.60
C PRO A 36 10.87 6.06 13.27
N GLN A 37 10.21 6.95 13.99
CA GLN A 37 10.89 8.02 14.68
C GLN A 37 10.90 7.78 16.18
N SER A 38 10.11 6.86 16.67
CA SER A 38 10.07 6.57 18.10
C SER A 38 9.64 5.14 18.29
N MET A 39 9.65 4.65 19.53
CA MET A 39 9.26 3.30 19.79
C MET A 39 7.79 3.08 19.54
N ASP A 40 7.00 4.14 19.45
CA ASP A 40 5.59 3.97 19.18
C ASP A 40 5.34 3.70 17.73
N ASP A 41 6.27 3.99 16.83
CA ASP A 41 6.06 3.76 15.43
C ASP A 41 6.35 2.31 15.10
N LYS A 42 5.39 1.62 14.53
CA LYS A 42 5.54 0.22 14.25
C LYS A 42 5.69 -0.11 12.78
N TRP A 43 5.54 0.87 11.92
CA TRP A 43 5.60 0.62 10.49
C TRP A 43 6.79 1.26 9.82
N THR A 44 7.31 0.59 8.79
CA THR A 44 8.33 1.15 7.92
C THR A 44 7.83 1.00 6.50
N ILE A 45 7.87 2.04 5.71
CA ILE A 45 7.39 2.00 4.33
C ILE A 45 8.55 2.38 3.43
N LYS A 46 8.82 1.54 2.44
CA LYS A 46 9.90 1.76 1.49
C LYS A 46 9.44 1.46 0.11
N ALA A 47 9.97 2.14 -0.88
CA ALA A 47 9.63 1.90 -2.28
C ALA A 47 10.86 1.50 -3.05
N ASP A 48 10.71 0.62 -4.03
CA ASP A 48 11.82 0.29 -4.92
C ASP A 48 11.24 0.00 -6.30
N THR A 49 12.11 -0.27 -7.27
CA THR A 49 11.69 -0.54 -8.63
C THR A 49 12.42 -1.80 -9.06
N PRO A 50 11.90 -2.97 -8.67
CA PRO A 50 12.58 -4.20 -9.00
C PRO A 50 12.54 -4.47 -10.49
N GLU A 51 13.55 -5.19 -10.99
CA GLU A 51 13.60 -5.47 -12.37
C GLU A 51 12.42 -6.26 -12.84
N ASP A 52 11.92 -7.18 -12.05
CA ASP A 52 10.83 -8.00 -12.52
C ASP A 52 9.51 -7.25 -12.47
N ALA A 53 9.48 -6.01 -12.01
CA ALA A 53 8.26 -5.23 -12.02
C ALA A 53 8.13 -4.47 -13.33
N GLN A 54 9.05 -4.64 -14.25
CA GLN A 54 8.94 -4.03 -15.57
C GLN A 54 8.82 -2.53 -15.51
N GLY A 55 9.59 -1.90 -14.66
CA GLY A 55 9.56 -0.45 -14.55
C GLY A 55 8.55 0.10 -13.58
N ASN A 56 7.70 -0.75 -13.02
CA ASN A 56 6.74 -0.26 -12.05
C ASN A 56 7.40 -0.12 -10.70
N THR A 57 6.82 0.72 -9.85
CA THR A 57 7.31 0.92 -8.51
C THR A 57 6.55 0.01 -7.57
N VAL A 58 7.25 -0.56 -6.59
CA VAL A 58 6.59 -1.37 -5.58
C VAL A 58 6.81 -0.71 -4.23
N VAL A 59 5.73 -0.43 -3.50
CA VAL A 59 5.80 0.20 -2.19
C VAL A 59 5.53 -0.89 -1.18
N HIS A 60 6.47 -1.11 -0.27
CA HIS A 60 6.38 -2.18 0.71
C HIS A 60 6.10 -1.59 2.08
N ALA A 61 5.17 -2.17 2.83
CA ALA A 61 4.89 -1.77 4.18
C ALA A 61 5.31 -2.91 5.11
N TYR A 62 6.24 -2.64 6.00
CA TYR A 62 6.78 -3.63 6.92
C TYR A 62 6.34 -3.28 8.33
N PHE A 63 6.02 -4.29 9.11
CA PHE A 63 5.51 -4.06 10.46
C PHE A 63 6.42 -4.66 11.50
N GLY A 64 6.56 -3.98 12.63
CA GLY A 64 7.23 -4.50 13.78
C GLY A 64 8.72 -4.28 13.77
N ARG A 65 9.38 -4.68 14.87
CA ARG A 65 10.78 -4.49 14.97
C ARG A 65 11.55 -5.23 13.95
N GLN A 66 11.08 -6.37 13.49
CA GLN A 66 11.79 -7.15 12.52
C GLN A 66 11.37 -6.86 11.10
N ASN A 67 10.53 -5.85 10.90
CA ASN A 67 10.14 -5.43 9.57
C ASN A 67 9.63 -6.57 8.71
N TYR A 68 8.58 -7.25 9.17
CA TYR A 68 7.94 -8.26 8.35
C TYR A 68 7.03 -7.59 7.34
N GLU A 69 7.14 -7.98 6.09
CA GLU A 69 6.34 -7.37 5.04
C GLU A 69 4.88 -7.75 5.22
N GLU A 70 4.01 -6.77 5.28
CA GLU A 70 2.59 -7.01 5.45
C GLU A 70 1.80 -6.67 4.21
N ILE A 71 2.19 -5.66 3.49
CA ILE A 71 1.46 -5.19 2.31
C ILE A 71 2.46 -4.69 1.29
N ALA A 72 2.20 -4.94 0.03
CA ALA A 72 3.00 -4.39 -1.06
C ALA A 72 2.04 -3.86 -2.12
N LEU A 73 2.33 -2.68 -2.65
CA LEU A 73 1.52 -2.07 -3.69
C LEU A 73 2.37 -1.91 -4.94
N THR A 74 1.87 -2.38 -6.08
CA THR A 74 2.57 -2.22 -7.35
C THR A 74 1.93 -1.04 -8.07
N ILE A 75 2.72 -0.05 -8.44
CA ILE A 75 2.21 1.20 -8.99
C ILE A 75 2.81 1.47 -10.34
N ALA A 76 1.94 1.75 -11.31
CA ALA A 76 2.36 2.14 -12.65
C ALA A 76 2.29 3.65 -12.72
N THR A 77 3.37 4.29 -13.17
CA THR A 77 3.41 5.75 -13.20
C THR A 77 2.88 6.28 -14.51
N GLY A 78 2.52 7.54 -14.53
CA GLY A 78 2.01 8.17 -15.72
C GLY A 78 3.06 8.97 -16.46
N ASP A 79 2.60 9.86 -17.30
CA ASP A 79 3.46 10.64 -18.18
C ASP A 79 4.11 11.74 -17.34
N PRO A 80 5.43 11.82 -17.29
CA PRO A 80 6.07 12.85 -16.51
C PRO A 80 5.73 14.26 -16.96
N ASN A 81 5.22 14.42 -18.18
CA ASN A 81 4.84 15.74 -18.63
C ASN A 81 3.40 16.07 -18.28
N LYS A 82 2.68 15.20 -17.60
CA LYS A 82 1.30 15.43 -17.24
C LYS A 82 1.07 15.20 -15.76
N ILE A 83 2.00 15.66 -14.93
CA ILE A 83 1.89 15.37 -13.51
C ILE A 83 0.73 16.10 -12.86
N GLU A 84 0.10 17.03 -13.54
CA GLU A 84 -1.04 17.70 -12.93
C GLU A 84 -2.31 16.87 -13.03
N CYS A 85 -2.30 15.75 -13.74
CA CYS A 85 -3.49 14.93 -13.82
C CYS A 85 -3.77 14.25 -12.50
N LEU A 86 -5.02 14.23 -12.08
CA LEU A 86 -5.36 13.62 -10.80
C LEU A 86 -5.17 12.12 -10.82
N ASP A 87 -5.24 11.48 -11.95
CA ASP A 87 -5.05 10.05 -12.03
C ASP A 87 -3.69 9.74 -12.64
N TRP A 88 -2.67 10.44 -12.17
CA TRP A 88 -1.35 10.33 -12.77
C TRP A 88 -0.73 8.94 -12.65
N ALA A 89 -0.92 8.27 -11.52
CA ALA A 89 -0.37 6.93 -11.34
C ALA A 89 -1.48 5.99 -10.93
N THR A 90 -1.26 4.70 -11.09
CA THR A 90 -2.29 3.70 -10.77
C THR A 90 -1.69 2.60 -9.92
N ILE A 91 -2.32 2.31 -8.79
CA ILE A 91 -1.95 1.16 -8.00
C ILE A 91 -2.61 -0.02 -8.71
N THR A 92 -1.83 -0.82 -9.41
CA THR A 92 -2.39 -1.87 -10.24
C THR A 92 -2.64 -3.14 -9.45
N LYS A 93 -1.88 -3.38 -8.40
CA LYS A 93 -1.99 -4.62 -7.68
C LYS A 93 -1.67 -4.40 -6.22
N ILE A 94 -2.32 -5.14 -5.34
CA ILE A 94 -2.01 -5.12 -3.92
C ILE A 94 -1.74 -6.55 -3.50
N SER A 95 -0.73 -6.76 -2.66
CA SER A 95 -0.43 -8.07 -2.11
C SER A 95 -0.41 -7.92 -0.60
N TRP A 96 -0.85 -8.94 0.13
CA TRP A 96 -0.87 -8.83 1.59
C TRP A 96 -0.57 -10.17 2.23
N LYS A 97 -0.04 -10.11 3.45
CA LYS A 97 0.36 -11.28 4.17
C LYS A 97 -0.84 -12.09 4.58
N VAL A 98 -0.80 -13.40 4.37
CA VAL A 98 -1.93 -14.24 4.68
C VAL A 98 -1.75 -14.98 5.99
N GLU A 99 -0.54 -15.09 6.51
CA GLU A 99 -0.36 -15.79 7.74
C GLU A 99 -0.16 -14.82 8.87
N HIS A 100 -0.97 -14.87 9.90
CA HIS A 100 -0.85 -14.02 11.06
C HIS A 100 -0.94 -14.88 12.28
N PRO A 101 -0.01 -14.79 13.20
CA PRO A 101 -0.02 -15.63 14.39
C PRO A 101 -1.34 -15.47 15.13
N GLY A 102 -2.04 -16.54 15.29
CA GLY A 102 -3.32 -16.52 16.00
C GLY A 102 -4.35 -15.64 15.38
N GLY A 103 -4.16 -15.21 14.19
CA GLY A 103 -5.07 -14.32 13.60
C GLY A 103 -5.72 -14.82 12.37
N THR A 104 -6.62 -14.02 11.86
CA THR A 104 -7.36 -14.33 10.67
C THR A 104 -6.77 -13.57 9.53
N GLU A 105 -6.70 -14.20 8.38
CA GLU A 105 -6.21 -13.56 7.21
C GLU A 105 -7.05 -12.35 6.86
N LEU A 106 -6.46 -11.27 6.40
CA LEU A 106 -7.22 -10.11 5.97
C LEU A 106 -7.96 -10.40 4.70
N THR A 107 -9.13 -9.81 4.54
CA THR A 107 -9.83 -9.88 3.26
C THR A 107 -9.22 -8.85 2.33
N GLU A 108 -9.56 -8.95 1.05
CA GLU A 108 -9.08 -7.99 0.09
C GLU A 108 -9.52 -6.59 0.49
N LYS A 109 -10.77 -6.41 0.93
CA LYS A 109 -11.25 -5.12 1.32
C LYS A 109 -10.47 -4.58 2.50
N GLU A 110 -10.20 -5.42 3.49
CA GLU A 110 -9.47 -4.99 4.66
C GLU A 110 -8.03 -4.62 4.31
N ALA A 111 -7.42 -5.34 3.39
CA ALA A 111 -6.06 -5.03 3.00
C ALA A 111 -6.01 -3.70 2.28
N LYS A 112 -6.98 -3.41 1.42
CA LYS A 112 -7.00 -2.14 0.72
C LYS A 112 -7.25 -0.99 1.69
N GLU A 113 -8.13 -1.19 2.65
CA GLU A 113 -8.39 -0.15 3.62
C GLU A 113 -7.17 0.12 4.47
N ARG A 114 -6.44 -0.92 4.84
CA ARG A 114 -5.24 -0.72 5.62
C ARG A 114 -4.18 0.02 4.82
N ALA A 115 -4.04 -0.29 3.53
CA ALA A 115 -3.07 0.38 2.70
C ALA A 115 -3.39 1.88 2.61
N ILE A 116 -4.66 2.22 2.45
CA ILE A 116 -5.04 3.62 2.35
C ILE A 116 -4.79 4.31 3.69
N SER A 117 -5.09 3.65 4.80
CA SER A 117 -4.87 4.25 6.11
C SER A 117 -3.39 4.51 6.34
N LEU A 118 -2.52 3.61 5.91
CA LEU A 118 -1.10 3.80 6.08
C LEU A 118 -0.62 4.97 5.22
N CYS A 119 -1.10 5.05 3.99
CA CYS A 119 -0.68 6.14 3.12
C CYS A 119 -1.16 7.48 3.67
N LYS A 120 -2.38 7.55 4.16
CA LYS A 120 -2.88 8.80 4.68
C LYS A 120 -2.25 9.14 6.03
N GLY A 121 -2.10 8.17 6.90
CA GLY A 121 -1.64 8.43 8.25
C GLY A 121 -0.15 8.63 8.36
N LEU A 122 0.63 7.82 7.68
CA LEU A 122 2.07 7.89 7.78
C LEU A 122 2.72 8.70 6.67
N LEU A 123 2.23 8.54 5.46
CA LEU A 123 2.82 9.25 4.33
C LEU A 123 2.16 10.59 4.07
N ARG A 124 1.06 10.86 4.72
CA ARG A 124 0.34 12.11 4.60
C ARG A 124 -0.21 12.32 3.21
N CYS A 125 -0.57 11.22 2.55
CA CYS A 125 -1.20 11.31 1.23
C CYS A 125 -2.60 11.87 1.35
N ALA A 126 -3.06 12.47 0.30
CA ALA A 126 -4.40 13.06 0.28
C ALA A 126 -5.46 12.13 -0.25
N MET A 127 -5.11 10.88 -0.59
CA MET A 127 -6.07 9.98 -1.21
C MET A 127 -7.25 9.79 -0.29
N GLU A 128 -8.40 9.54 -0.90
CA GLU A 128 -9.61 9.37 -0.12
C GLU A 128 -9.86 7.95 0.18
N GLU A 129 -10.66 7.67 1.18
CA GLU A 129 -10.97 6.31 1.50
C GLU A 129 -11.79 5.68 0.43
N GLU A 130 -11.72 4.37 0.31
CA GLU A 130 -12.50 3.70 -0.68
C GLU A 130 -13.94 3.95 -0.42
N GLU A 131 -14.70 4.04 -1.50
CA GLU A 131 -16.08 4.29 -1.35
C GLU A 131 -16.78 3.19 -0.74
N GLU A 132 -17.20 3.36 0.46
CA GLU A 132 -17.92 2.31 1.03
C GLU A 132 -19.32 2.42 0.73
N GLU A 133 -19.77 3.53 0.38
CA GLU A 133 -21.13 3.66 0.10
C GLU A 133 -21.54 2.83 -0.99
N GLU A 134 -20.64 2.38 -1.80
CA GLU A 134 -21.09 1.54 -2.78
C GLU A 134 -21.63 0.35 -2.21
N GLU A 135 -21.07 -0.18 -1.22
CA GLU A 135 -21.60 -1.32 -0.68
C GLU A 135 -22.81 -1.04 0.06
N GLU A 136 -22.89 0.06 0.67
CA GLU A 136 -24.05 0.29 1.32
C GLU A 136 -25.17 0.44 0.43
N GLU A 137 -25.01 1.04 -0.66
CA GLU A 137 -26.07 1.10 -1.49
C GLU A 137 -26.51 -0.18 -1.92
N LYS A 138 -25.66 -1.10 -2.09
CA LYS A 138 -26.11 -2.34 -2.47
C LYS A 138 -26.90 -2.91 -1.45
N GLU A 139 -26.58 -2.76 -0.26
CA GLU A 139 -27.32 -3.34 0.67
C GLU A 139 -28.62 -2.77 0.77
N GLU A 140 -28.73 -1.53 0.68
CA GLU A 140 -29.95 -1.07 0.81
C GLU A 140 -30.83 -1.41 -0.23
N GLU A 141 -30.33 -1.53 -1.36
CA GLU A 141 -31.20 -1.81 -2.31
C GLU A 141 -31.82 -3.07 -2.20
N GLU A 142 -31.29 -3.90 -1.50
CA GLU A 142 -31.86 -5.11 -1.44
C GLU A 142 -32.89 -5.19 -0.52
N ASP A 143 -33.10 -4.29 0.18
CA ASP A 143 -34.09 -4.40 1.08
C ASP A 143 -35.32 -4.17 0.66
#